data_1ed81c1be1383560a0a6c79f30d70e98
#
_entry.id   1ed81c1be1383560a0a6c79f30d70e98
#
_cell.length_a   1.000
_cell.length_b   1.000
_cell.length_c   1.000
_cell.angle_alpha   90.00
_cell.angle_beta   90.00
_cell.angle_gamma   90.00
#
_symmetry.space_group_name_H-M   'P 1'
#
loop_
_entity.id
_entity.type
_entity.pdbx_description
1 polymer ?
#
loop_
_entity_poly.entity_id
_entity_poly.type
_entity_poly.pdbx_seq_one_letter_code
_entity_poly.pdbx_strand_id
1 'polypeptide(L)'
;MRILFISILIVLMSVKVRAQKTKIIYVGDPLCSWCYGFAPEIAMVKEHFDSLHFQVVIGGLRPYNTETMADLGDFLKEHWEAVEGRSKQPFNYGIIEDKTFVYDTEPPARAVIVMRELNRKAEFEFFKEVQHLFYVENKNTNDVKVYLPLLEKYEVDPEEFENTFESSWAKMEVKKDFQLAQQMNISGFPALLLDHEGKLYVVCKGYAKADAIIGAIEKVVGQ
;
A
#
# COMPACT_ATOMS: atom_id res chain seq x y z
N MET A 1 13.88 72.93 23.19
CA MET A 1 13.72 71.61 23.77
C MET A 1 13.09 70.69 22.70
N ARG A 2 13.94 69.92 21.98
CA ARG A 2 13.48 68.99 20.91
C ARG A 2 13.32 67.61 21.49
N ILE A 3 12.09 67.14 21.50
CA ILE A 3 11.77 65.77 21.95
C ILE A 3 11.99 64.83 20.76
N LEU A 4 12.95 63.92 20.87
CA LEU A 4 13.25 62.90 19.88
C LEU A 4 12.33 61.70 20.15
N PHE A 5 11.36 61.41 19.26
CA PHE A 5 10.57 60.19 19.28
C PHE A 5 11.37 59.07 18.65
N ILE A 6 11.82 58.12 19.47
CA ILE A 6 12.44 56.86 19.01
C ILE A 6 11.30 55.87 18.73
N SER A 7 10.99 55.68 17.46
CA SER A 7 10.06 54.61 17.04
C SER A 7 10.75 53.27 17.10
N ILE A 8 10.39 52.44 18.07
CA ILE A 8 10.85 51.04 18.19
C ILE A 8 10.03 50.21 17.18
N LEU A 9 10.65 49.83 16.07
CA LEU A 9 10.10 48.90 15.08
C LEU A 9 10.22 47.47 15.62
N ILE A 10 9.13 46.92 16.20
CA ILE A 10 9.08 45.52 16.62
C ILE A 10 8.90 44.68 15.36
N VAL A 11 9.99 44.04 14.89
CA VAL A 11 9.95 43.03 13.84
C VAL A 11 9.39 41.74 14.43
N LEU A 12 8.11 41.47 14.25
CA LEU A 12 7.50 40.19 14.55
C LEU A 12 8.05 39.15 13.55
N MET A 13 9.08 38.43 13.95
CA MET A 13 9.50 37.21 13.24
C MET A 13 8.41 36.16 13.39
N SER A 14 7.60 35.98 12.35
CA SER A 14 6.66 34.88 12.23
C SER A 14 7.47 33.58 12.14
N VAL A 15 7.69 32.91 13.25
CA VAL A 15 8.17 31.52 13.24
C VAL A 15 7.05 30.69 12.60
N LYS A 16 7.20 30.38 11.31
CA LYS A 16 6.36 29.35 10.66
C LYS A 16 6.67 28.04 11.37
N VAL A 17 5.87 27.70 12.38
CA VAL A 17 5.83 26.33 12.91
C VAL A 17 5.42 25.45 11.72
N ARG A 18 6.40 24.78 11.13
CA ARG A 18 6.15 23.77 10.11
C ARG A 18 5.45 22.64 10.84
N ALA A 19 4.14 22.55 10.66
CA ALA A 19 3.37 21.45 11.24
C ALA A 19 4.07 20.17 10.81
N GLN A 20 4.67 19.49 11.76
CA GLN A 20 5.41 18.26 11.56
C GLN A 20 4.40 17.20 11.12
N LYS A 21 4.49 16.79 9.86
CA LYS A 21 3.53 15.88 9.25
C LYS A 21 3.93 14.46 9.63
N THR A 22 3.21 13.90 10.57
CA THR A 22 3.26 12.45 10.82
C THR A 22 2.58 11.74 9.67
N LYS A 23 3.22 10.69 9.16
CA LYS A 23 2.72 9.89 8.05
C LYS A 23 2.90 8.41 8.33
N ILE A 24 1.86 7.63 8.12
CA ILE A 24 1.90 6.17 8.15
C ILE A 24 2.21 5.68 6.73
N ILE A 25 3.21 4.80 6.60
CA ILE A 25 3.61 4.22 5.33
C ILE A 25 3.40 2.70 5.42
N TYR A 26 2.44 2.21 4.65
CA TYR A 26 2.19 0.78 4.48
C TYR A 26 2.94 0.29 3.25
N VAL A 27 3.87 -0.64 3.43
CA VAL A 27 4.58 -1.30 2.34
C VAL A 27 4.02 -2.69 2.16
N GLY A 28 3.43 -2.95 1.01
CA GLY A 28 2.77 -4.22 0.71
C GLY A 28 2.77 -4.54 -0.78
N ASP A 29 2.31 -5.73 -1.11
CA ASP A 29 2.11 -6.17 -2.48
C ASP A 29 0.72 -6.82 -2.60
N PRO A 30 -0.08 -6.52 -3.65
CA PRO A 30 -1.41 -7.07 -3.79
C PRO A 30 -1.45 -8.60 -3.80
N LEU A 31 -0.43 -9.25 -4.38
CA LEU A 31 -0.35 -10.71 -4.41
C LEU A 31 0.52 -11.31 -3.29
N CYS A 32 0.85 -10.55 -2.26
CA CYS A 32 1.46 -11.08 -1.04
C CYS A 32 0.37 -11.63 -0.12
N SER A 33 0.34 -12.94 0.11
CA SER A 33 -0.67 -13.60 0.97
C SER A 33 -0.68 -13.06 2.40
N TRP A 34 0.49 -12.77 2.98
CA TRP A 34 0.56 -12.12 4.28
C TRP A 34 0.03 -10.69 4.27
N CYS A 35 0.14 -9.96 3.16
CA CYS A 35 -0.50 -8.64 3.00
C CYS A 35 -2.03 -8.77 2.94
N TYR A 36 -2.53 -9.80 2.25
CA TYR A 36 -3.96 -10.10 2.24
C TYR A 36 -4.46 -10.50 3.63
N GLY A 37 -3.76 -11.40 4.33
CA GLY A 37 -4.09 -11.75 5.72
C GLY A 37 -4.03 -10.57 6.69
N PHE A 38 -3.19 -9.58 6.41
CA PHE A 38 -3.02 -8.38 7.22
C PHE A 38 -4.06 -7.27 6.90
N ALA A 39 -4.79 -7.37 5.80
CA ALA A 39 -5.70 -6.33 5.33
C ALA A 39 -6.73 -5.83 6.38
N PRO A 40 -7.39 -6.69 7.20
CA PRO A 40 -8.27 -6.20 8.26
C PRO A 40 -7.54 -5.41 9.34
N GLU A 41 -6.36 -5.84 9.74
CA GLU A 41 -5.60 -5.19 10.81
C GLU A 41 -5.12 -3.80 10.38
N ILE A 42 -4.59 -3.68 9.15
CA ILE A 42 -4.13 -2.37 8.64
C ILE A 42 -5.29 -1.44 8.33
N ALA A 43 -6.47 -1.94 7.98
CA ALA A 43 -7.68 -1.14 7.83
C ALA A 43 -8.09 -0.50 9.17
N MET A 44 -8.08 -1.26 10.27
CA MET A 44 -8.34 -0.73 11.61
C MET A 44 -7.32 0.32 12.04
N VAL A 45 -6.04 0.11 11.74
CA VAL A 45 -4.98 1.11 12.02
C VAL A 45 -5.22 2.39 11.23
N LYS A 46 -5.56 2.28 9.93
CA LYS A 46 -5.86 3.43 9.08
C LYS A 46 -7.09 4.20 9.57
N GLU A 47 -8.13 3.51 10.03
CA GLU A 47 -9.33 4.12 10.60
C GLU A 47 -9.02 4.82 11.93
N HIS A 48 -8.25 4.19 12.83
CA HIS A 48 -7.87 4.79 14.12
C HIS A 48 -7.06 6.09 13.95
N PHE A 49 -6.22 6.15 12.93
CA PHE A 49 -5.39 7.32 12.60
C PHE A 49 -5.88 8.04 11.33
N ASP A 50 -7.19 8.24 11.18
CA ASP A 50 -7.84 8.84 10.00
C ASP A 50 -7.34 10.25 9.67
N SER A 51 -6.91 11.00 10.69
CA SER A 51 -6.32 12.34 10.58
C SER A 51 -4.87 12.35 10.08
N LEU A 52 -4.18 11.22 10.12
CA LEU A 52 -2.81 11.10 9.63
C LEU A 52 -2.77 10.79 8.13
N HIS A 53 -1.74 11.28 7.46
CA HIS A 53 -1.51 10.89 6.08
C HIS A 53 -1.14 9.41 6.00
N PHE A 54 -1.95 8.63 5.27
CA PHE A 54 -1.70 7.22 5.01
C PHE A 54 -1.21 7.05 3.56
N GLN A 55 -0.04 6.45 3.40
CA GLN A 55 0.58 6.19 2.11
C GLN A 55 0.75 4.69 1.91
N VAL A 56 0.30 4.17 0.77
CA VAL A 56 0.67 2.84 0.30
C VAL A 56 1.96 2.96 -0.51
N VAL A 57 2.86 2.00 -0.35
CA VAL A 57 4.04 1.80 -1.21
C VAL A 57 4.03 0.35 -1.65
N ILE A 58 4.04 0.14 -2.96
CA ILE A 58 4.03 -1.22 -3.50
C ILE A 58 5.44 -1.82 -3.42
N GLY A 59 5.52 -3.01 -2.82
CA GLY A 59 6.81 -3.61 -2.48
C GLY A 59 7.51 -4.34 -3.61
N GLY A 60 6.76 -4.92 -4.55
CA GLY A 60 7.30 -5.76 -5.62
C GLY A 60 7.74 -7.12 -5.11
N LEU A 61 6.78 -8.01 -4.84
CA LEU A 61 7.05 -9.34 -4.28
C LEU A 61 7.77 -10.24 -5.30
N ARG A 62 7.19 -10.38 -6.49
CA ARG A 62 7.71 -11.17 -7.62
C ARG A 62 7.43 -10.43 -8.95
N PRO A 63 7.86 -9.18 -9.12
CA PRO A 63 7.60 -8.44 -10.35
C PRO A 63 8.41 -9.04 -11.52
N TYR A 64 7.75 -9.14 -12.68
CA TYR A 64 8.31 -9.72 -13.89
C TYR A 64 8.68 -11.20 -13.76
N ASN A 65 8.06 -11.91 -12.81
CA ASN A 65 8.25 -13.34 -12.66
C ASN A 65 7.67 -14.10 -13.85
N THR A 66 8.26 -15.23 -14.19
CA THR A 66 7.83 -16.12 -15.28
C THR A 66 7.41 -17.51 -14.81
N GLU A 67 7.57 -17.78 -13.50
CA GLU A 67 7.12 -19.05 -12.90
C GLU A 67 5.60 -19.10 -12.87
N THR A 68 5.07 -20.29 -13.13
CA THR A 68 3.63 -20.55 -13.17
C THR A 68 3.14 -21.22 -11.89
N MET A 69 1.83 -21.42 -11.78
CA MET A 69 1.25 -22.26 -10.71
C MET A 69 1.65 -23.74 -10.85
N ALA A 70 2.10 -24.19 -12.03
CA ALA A 70 2.73 -25.50 -12.15
C ALA A 70 4.03 -25.59 -11.33
N ASP A 71 4.78 -24.49 -11.27
CA ASP A 71 6.08 -24.43 -10.60
C ASP A 71 5.95 -24.14 -9.11
N LEU A 72 4.99 -23.29 -8.74
CA LEU A 72 4.88 -22.68 -7.40
C LEU A 72 3.68 -23.17 -6.57
N GLY A 73 2.71 -23.88 -7.18
CA GLY A 73 1.41 -24.13 -6.57
C GLY A 73 1.46 -24.81 -5.21
N ASP A 74 2.28 -25.85 -5.04
CA ASP A 74 2.41 -26.57 -3.78
C ASP A 74 2.99 -25.66 -2.66
N PHE A 75 4.03 -24.92 -2.98
CA PHE A 75 4.64 -23.96 -2.06
C PHE A 75 3.64 -22.84 -1.66
N LEU A 76 2.90 -22.29 -2.63
CA LEU A 76 1.92 -21.25 -2.36
C LEU A 76 0.76 -21.79 -1.54
N LYS A 77 0.30 -23.01 -1.79
CA LYS A 77 -0.78 -23.64 -1.03
C LYS A 77 -0.45 -23.73 0.45
N GLU A 78 0.71 -24.31 0.80
CA GLU A 78 1.16 -24.39 2.20
C GLU A 78 1.24 -23.00 2.86
N HIS A 79 1.74 -21.99 2.13
CA HIS A 79 1.83 -20.62 2.60
C HIS A 79 0.45 -20.01 2.87
N TRP A 80 -0.50 -20.19 1.95
CA TRP A 80 -1.85 -19.65 2.07
C TRP A 80 -2.62 -20.32 3.21
N GLU A 81 -2.47 -21.64 3.40
CA GLU A 81 -3.04 -22.35 4.55
C GLU A 81 -2.53 -21.78 5.89
N ALA A 82 -1.25 -21.45 5.98
CA ALA A 82 -0.68 -20.83 7.17
C ALA A 82 -1.25 -19.41 7.40
N VAL A 83 -1.41 -18.60 6.34
CA VAL A 83 -2.01 -17.26 6.42
C VAL A 83 -3.48 -17.34 6.81
N GLU A 84 -4.26 -18.23 6.17
CA GLU A 84 -5.68 -18.45 6.48
C GLU A 84 -5.86 -18.87 7.95
N GLY A 85 -5.05 -19.83 8.40
CA GLY A 85 -5.05 -20.27 9.79
C GLY A 85 -4.78 -19.14 10.80
N ARG A 86 -3.92 -18.20 10.46
CA ARG A 86 -3.52 -17.07 11.33
C ARG A 86 -4.48 -15.89 11.26
N SER A 87 -4.87 -15.47 10.06
CA SER A 87 -5.63 -14.26 9.81
C SER A 87 -7.14 -14.46 9.84
N LYS A 88 -7.59 -15.68 9.55
CA LYS A 88 -8.99 -16.06 9.32
C LYS A 88 -9.61 -15.40 8.07
N GLN A 89 -8.78 -14.83 7.19
CA GLN A 89 -9.22 -14.38 5.88
C GLN A 89 -9.53 -15.59 5.00
N PRO A 90 -10.62 -15.55 4.21
CA PRO A 90 -10.98 -16.67 3.34
C PRO A 90 -10.02 -16.77 2.15
N PHE A 91 -9.60 -17.97 1.80
CA PHE A 91 -8.85 -18.26 0.59
C PHE A 91 -9.63 -19.23 -0.31
N ASN A 92 -9.64 -18.94 -1.60
CA ASN A 92 -10.09 -19.87 -2.63
C ASN A 92 -8.87 -20.33 -3.43
N TYR A 93 -8.58 -21.60 -3.37
CA TYR A 93 -7.36 -22.18 -3.94
C TYR A 93 -7.47 -22.48 -5.45
N GLY A 94 -8.59 -22.10 -6.10
CA GLY A 94 -8.84 -22.42 -7.51
C GLY A 94 -7.79 -21.85 -8.47
N ILE A 95 -7.23 -20.67 -8.18
CA ILE A 95 -6.16 -20.10 -9.01
C ILE A 95 -4.88 -20.96 -9.03
N ILE A 96 -4.61 -21.72 -7.96
CA ILE A 96 -3.47 -22.64 -7.87
C ILE A 96 -3.64 -23.83 -8.83
N GLU A 97 -4.86 -24.20 -9.13
CA GLU A 97 -5.17 -25.27 -10.07
C GLU A 97 -5.03 -24.85 -11.54
N ASP A 98 -5.03 -23.55 -11.83
CA ASP A 98 -4.66 -23.03 -13.15
C ASP A 98 -3.15 -23.08 -13.34
N LYS A 99 -2.66 -24.22 -13.78
CA LYS A 99 -1.22 -24.49 -13.95
C LYS A 99 -0.55 -23.58 -14.98
N THR A 100 -1.32 -22.82 -15.77
CA THR A 100 -0.80 -21.89 -16.76
C THR A 100 -0.69 -20.44 -16.27
N PHE A 101 -1.32 -20.13 -15.11
CA PHE A 101 -1.25 -18.81 -14.53
C PHE A 101 0.19 -18.46 -14.14
N VAL A 102 0.72 -17.38 -14.71
CA VAL A 102 2.05 -16.83 -14.38
C VAL A 102 1.92 -15.96 -13.13
N TYR A 103 2.65 -16.29 -12.08
CA TYR A 103 2.62 -15.55 -10.81
C TYR A 103 3.49 -14.29 -10.86
N ASP A 104 3.14 -13.37 -11.78
CA ASP A 104 3.76 -12.05 -11.87
C ASP A 104 2.99 -11.04 -11.02
N THR A 105 3.67 -10.36 -10.12
CA THR A 105 3.05 -9.36 -9.23
C THR A 105 3.11 -7.93 -9.78
N GLU A 106 3.76 -7.70 -10.93
CA GLU A 106 3.85 -6.35 -11.52
C GLU A 106 2.49 -5.86 -12.06
N PRO A 107 1.71 -6.62 -12.85
CA PRO A 107 0.44 -6.10 -13.38
C PRO A 107 -0.56 -5.69 -12.27
N PRO A 108 -0.84 -6.50 -11.24
CA PRO A 108 -1.71 -6.08 -10.15
C PRO A 108 -1.14 -4.91 -9.33
N ALA A 109 0.18 -4.83 -9.15
CA ALA A 109 0.83 -3.67 -8.55
C ALA A 109 0.60 -2.40 -9.38
N ARG A 110 0.77 -2.49 -10.71
CA ARG A 110 0.53 -1.40 -11.66
C ARG A 110 -0.91 -0.93 -11.65
N ALA A 111 -1.88 -1.84 -11.52
CA ALA A 111 -3.29 -1.47 -11.40
C ALA A 111 -3.56 -0.57 -10.19
N VAL A 112 -2.93 -0.84 -9.04
CA VAL A 112 -3.02 0.01 -7.85
C VAL A 112 -2.37 1.39 -8.09
N ILE A 113 -1.23 1.44 -8.77
CA ILE A 113 -0.57 2.71 -9.14
C ILE A 113 -1.46 3.55 -10.06
N VAL A 114 -2.13 2.93 -11.03
CA VAL A 114 -3.10 3.61 -11.90
C VAL A 114 -4.27 4.17 -11.09
N MET A 115 -4.85 3.38 -10.19
CA MET A 115 -5.90 3.87 -9.30
C MET A 115 -5.42 5.04 -8.43
N ARG A 116 -4.20 5.00 -7.91
CA ARG A 116 -3.58 6.12 -7.17
C ARG A 116 -3.55 7.41 -7.98
N GLU A 117 -3.26 7.32 -9.27
CA GLU A 117 -3.22 8.48 -10.17
C GLU A 117 -4.61 9.04 -10.44
N LEU A 118 -5.55 8.17 -10.82
CA LEU A 118 -6.89 8.57 -11.24
C LEU A 118 -7.80 8.92 -10.05
N ASN A 119 -7.68 8.19 -8.94
CA ASN A 119 -8.40 8.47 -7.69
C ASN A 119 -7.58 8.06 -6.47
N ARG A 120 -6.72 8.96 -5.98
CA ARG A 120 -5.85 8.70 -4.82
C ARG A 120 -6.58 8.26 -3.56
N LYS A 121 -7.82 8.72 -3.35
CA LYS A 121 -8.59 8.35 -2.15
C LYS A 121 -9.02 6.88 -2.18
N ALA A 122 -9.18 6.33 -3.37
CA ALA A 122 -9.58 4.95 -3.59
C ALA A 122 -8.40 3.96 -3.52
N GLU A 123 -7.15 4.42 -3.56
CA GLU A 123 -5.95 3.60 -3.68
C GLU A 123 -5.92 2.40 -2.72
N PHE A 124 -6.10 2.63 -1.43
CA PHE A 124 -6.03 1.56 -0.42
C PHE A 124 -7.21 0.58 -0.52
N GLU A 125 -8.42 1.08 -0.78
CA GLU A 125 -9.59 0.23 -0.96
C GLU A 125 -9.45 -0.61 -2.24
N PHE A 126 -8.98 0.00 -3.33
CA PHE A 126 -8.72 -0.72 -4.57
C PHE A 126 -7.60 -1.77 -4.42
N PHE A 127 -6.55 -1.49 -3.63
CA PHE A 127 -5.54 -2.47 -3.27
C PHE A 127 -6.18 -3.73 -2.66
N LYS A 128 -7.14 -3.57 -1.74
CA LYS A 128 -7.87 -4.68 -1.12
C LYS A 128 -8.80 -5.41 -2.12
N GLU A 129 -9.42 -4.67 -3.05
CA GLU A 129 -10.22 -5.31 -4.12
C GLU A 129 -9.35 -6.17 -5.04
N VAL A 130 -8.15 -5.72 -5.39
CA VAL A 130 -7.20 -6.53 -6.18
C VAL A 130 -6.85 -7.82 -5.44
N GLN A 131 -6.63 -7.75 -4.12
CA GLN A 131 -6.42 -8.93 -3.28
C GLN A 131 -7.63 -9.86 -3.30
N HIS A 132 -8.84 -9.32 -3.20
CA HIS A 132 -10.09 -10.08 -3.22
C HIS A 132 -10.29 -10.80 -4.56
N LEU A 133 -10.09 -10.11 -5.67
CA LEU A 133 -10.13 -10.71 -7.02
C LEU A 133 -9.22 -11.93 -7.13
N PHE A 134 -8.01 -11.85 -6.58
CA PHE A 134 -7.02 -12.92 -6.68
C PHE A 134 -7.29 -14.05 -5.67
N TYR A 135 -7.37 -13.73 -4.37
CA TYR A 135 -7.43 -14.73 -3.30
C TYR A 135 -8.81 -15.36 -3.11
N VAL A 136 -9.89 -14.68 -3.52
CA VAL A 136 -11.26 -15.15 -3.29
C VAL A 136 -11.97 -15.52 -4.60
N GLU A 137 -11.84 -14.67 -5.62
CA GLU A 137 -12.54 -14.86 -6.88
C GLU A 137 -11.73 -15.63 -7.93
N ASN A 138 -10.47 -15.96 -7.67
CA ASN A 138 -9.55 -16.65 -8.60
C ASN A 138 -9.42 -15.96 -9.96
N LYS A 139 -9.46 -14.63 -10.00
CA LYS A 139 -9.32 -13.87 -11.25
C LYS A 139 -7.86 -13.80 -11.67
N ASN A 140 -7.65 -13.81 -12.99
CA ASN A 140 -6.34 -13.55 -13.57
C ASN A 140 -6.00 -12.06 -13.46
N THR A 141 -5.35 -11.66 -12.39
CA THR A 141 -4.97 -10.26 -12.11
C THR A 141 -3.84 -9.72 -13.03
N ASN A 142 -3.32 -10.52 -13.95
CA ASN A 142 -2.44 -10.04 -15.02
C ASN A 142 -3.23 -9.39 -16.17
N ASP A 143 -4.54 -9.66 -16.27
CA ASP A 143 -5.42 -9.07 -17.27
C ASP A 143 -6.12 -7.82 -16.73
N VAL A 144 -5.88 -6.67 -17.36
CA VAL A 144 -6.50 -5.39 -16.97
C VAL A 144 -8.03 -5.44 -16.92
N LYS A 145 -8.64 -6.28 -17.76
CA LYS A 145 -10.11 -6.39 -17.87
C LYS A 145 -10.78 -6.85 -16.57
N VAL A 146 -10.07 -7.55 -15.68
CA VAL A 146 -10.63 -8.00 -14.40
C VAL A 146 -10.91 -6.84 -13.44
N TYR A 147 -10.28 -5.68 -13.65
CA TYR A 147 -10.45 -4.50 -12.82
C TYR A 147 -11.60 -3.60 -13.28
N LEU A 148 -11.94 -3.63 -14.58
CA LEU A 148 -12.93 -2.71 -15.16
C LEU A 148 -14.29 -2.72 -14.46
N PRO A 149 -14.86 -3.87 -14.03
CA PRO A 149 -16.13 -3.89 -13.30
C PRO A 149 -16.10 -3.18 -11.94
N LEU A 150 -14.92 -2.94 -11.36
CA LEU A 150 -14.76 -2.27 -10.06
C LEU A 150 -14.77 -0.74 -10.20
N LEU A 151 -14.48 -0.20 -11.39
CA LEU A 151 -14.13 1.21 -11.57
C LEU A 151 -15.31 2.15 -11.38
N GLU A 152 -16.53 1.74 -11.69
CA GLU A 152 -17.75 2.52 -11.46
C GLU A 152 -17.88 2.93 -9.99
N LYS A 153 -17.59 2.02 -9.06
CA LYS A 153 -17.60 2.27 -7.61
C LYS A 153 -16.66 3.41 -7.21
N TYR A 154 -15.62 3.65 -7.99
CA TYR A 154 -14.57 4.65 -7.73
C TYR A 154 -14.67 5.87 -8.64
N GLU A 155 -15.73 5.99 -9.43
CA GLU A 155 -15.93 7.10 -10.37
C GLU A 155 -14.73 7.28 -11.34
N VAL A 156 -14.14 6.14 -11.77
CA VAL A 156 -13.00 6.10 -12.70
C VAL A 156 -13.48 5.60 -14.05
N ASP A 157 -13.15 6.31 -15.12
CA ASP A 157 -13.47 5.91 -16.48
C ASP A 157 -12.70 4.66 -16.89
N PRO A 158 -13.37 3.59 -17.37
CA PRO A 158 -12.71 2.34 -17.74
C PRO A 158 -11.69 2.47 -18.89
N GLU A 159 -11.97 3.32 -19.88
CA GLU A 159 -11.08 3.54 -21.02
C GLU A 159 -9.82 4.31 -20.57
N GLU A 160 -9.98 5.31 -19.71
CA GLU A 160 -8.87 6.05 -19.13
C GLU A 160 -7.99 5.14 -18.27
N PHE A 161 -8.62 4.25 -17.46
CA PHE A 161 -7.88 3.29 -16.63
C PHE A 161 -7.07 2.33 -17.52
N GLU A 162 -7.67 1.72 -18.54
CA GLU A 162 -7.00 0.75 -19.42
C GLU A 162 -5.84 1.43 -20.20
N ASN A 163 -6.08 2.61 -20.77
CA ASN A 163 -5.05 3.38 -21.48
C ASN A 163 -3.89 3.76 -20.54
N THR A 164 -4.20 4.19 -19.32
CA THR A 164 -3.16 4.53 -18.32
C THR A 164 -2.40 3.30 -17.87
N PHE A 165 -3.08 2.17 -17.66
CA PHE A 165 -2.47 0.89 -17.28
C PHE A 165 -1.45 0.40 -18.31
N GLU A 166 -1.74 0.51 -19.60
CA GLU A 166 -0.83 0.08 -20.67
C GLU A 166 0.31 1.08 -20.95
N SER A 167 0.22 2.27 -20.39
CA SER A 167 1.18 3.33 -20.65
C SER A 167 2.61 3.01 -20.14
N SER A 168 3.61 3.60 -20.78
CA SER A 168 4.98 3.57 -20.26
C SER A 168 5.13 4.30 -18.92
N TRP A 169 4.27 5.30 -18.68
CA TRP A 169 4.23 6.03 -17.42
C TRP A 169 3.90 5.09 -16.24
N ALA A 170 2.80 4.32 -16.31
CA ALA A 170 2.42 3.41 -15.24
C ALA A 170 3.49 2.33 -14.96
N LYS A 171 4.09 1.78 -16.04
CA LYS A 171 5.21 0.83 -15.94
C LYS A 171 6.46 1.44 -15.26
N MET A 172 6.66 2.74 -15.40
CA MET A 172 7.74 3.46 -14.73
C MET A 172 7.39 3.79 -13.28
N GLU A 173 6.16 4.22 -13.00
CA GLU A 173 5.73 4.59 -11.65
C GLU A 173 5.72 3.39 -10.70
N VAL A 174 5.26 2.21 -11.16
CA VAL A 174 5.31 1.01 -10.31
C VAL A 174 6.76 0.64 -9.92
N LYS A 175 7.73 0.82 -10.83
CA LYS A 175 9.15 0.62 -10.53
C LYS A 175 9.68 1.60 -9.49
N LYS A 176 9.18 2.84 -9.48
CA LYS A 176 9.57 3.83 -8.45
C LYS A 176 9.13 3.39 -7.06
N ASP A 177 7.92 2.80 -6.94
CA ASP A 177 7.47 2.25 -5.66
C ASP A 177 8.36 1.09 -5.20
N PHE A 178 8.71 0.15 -6.10
CA PHE A 178 9.64 -0.93 -5.77
C PHE A 178 11.00 -0.40 -5.28
N GLN A 179 11.52 0.62 -5.97
CA GLN A 179 12.78 1.29 -5.58
C GLN A 179 12.63 2.00 -4.23
N LEU A 180 11.49 2.65 -3.98
CA LEU A 180 11.22 3.32 -2.71
C LEU A 180 11.18 2.33 -1.54
N ALA A 181 10.53 1.17 -1.71
CA ALA A 181 10.55 0.11 -0.70
C ALA A 181 11.99 -0.36 -0.39
N GLN A 182 12.81 -0.56 -1.43
CA GLN A 182 14.22 -0.92 -1.28
C GLN A 182 15.03 0.18 -0.57
N GLN A 183 14.83 1.46 -0.91
CA GLN A 183 15.49 2.60 -0.25
C GLN A 183 15.12 2.72 1.23
N MET A 184 13.90 2.33 1.60
CA MET A 184 13.47 2.21 3.00
C MET A 184 14.00 0.93 3.69
N ASN A 185 14.80 0.12 2.99
CA ASN A 185 15.34 -1.15 3.47
C ASN A 185 14.25 -2.15 3.87
N ILE A 186 13.16 -2.19 3.08
CA ILE A 186 12.05 -3.14 3.22
C ILE A 186 12.15 -4.17 2.08
N SER A 187 12.36 -5.44 2.45
CA SER A 187 12.47 -6.56 1.52
C SER A 187 11.45 -7.67 1.79
N GLY A 188 10.63 -7.54 2.84
CA GLY A 188 9.57 -8.47 3.20
C GLY A 188 8.26 -7.73 3.50
N PHE A 189 7.13 -8.34 3.13
CA PHE A 189 5.81 -7.73 3.22
C PHE A 189 4.86 -8.60 4.06
N PRO A 190 3.88 -7.97 4.72
CA PRO A 190 3.68 -6.52 4.89
C PRO A 190 4.73 -5.86 5.77
N ALA A 191 4.92 -4.55 5.64
CA ALA A 191 5.66 -3.75 6.61
C ALA A 191 4.92 -2.42 6.84
N LEU A 192 5.01 -1.90 8.07
CA LEU A 192 4.45 -0.61 8.43
C LEU A 192 5.53 0.28 9.03
N LEU A 193 5.63 1.48 8.50
CA LEU A 193 6.56 2.49 8.96
C LEU A 193 5.79 3.75 9.37
N LEU A 194 6.37 4.50 10.29
CA LEU A 194 5.92 5.81 10.70
C LEU A 194 7.02 6.83 10.38
N ASP A 195 6.71 7.80 9.52
CA ASP A 195 7.52 8.99 9.36
C ASP A 195 6.99 10.05 10.32
N HIS A 196 7.72 10.28 11.40
CA HIS A 196 7.38 11.27 12.42
C HIS A 196 8.55 12.21 12.62
N GLU A 197 8.30 13.50 12.46
CA GLU A 197 9.32 14.54 12.61
C GLU A 197 10.55 14.37 11.69
N GLY A 198 10.31 13.81 10.47
CA GLY A 198 11.39 13.54 9.51
C GLY A 198 12.26 12.34 9.89
N LYS A 199 11.87 11.59 10.92
CA LYS A 199 12.51 10.34 11.32
C LYS A 199 11.62 9.16 10.98
N LEU A 200 12.19 8.17 10.33
CA LEU A 200 11.49 6.95 9.92
C LEU A 200 11.64 5.86 10.98
N TYR A 201 10.51 5.39 11.49
CA TYR A 201 10.42 4.30 12.46
C TYR A 201 9.81 3.08 11.78
N VAL A 202 10.39 1.91 11.97
CA VAL A 202 9.75 0.65 11.59
C VAL A 202 8.81 0.23 12.72
N VAL A 203 7.50 0.28 12.46
CA VAL A 203 6.47 -0.06 13.45
C VAL A 203 6.21 -1.55 13.47
N CYS A 204 6.14 -2.17 12.27
CA CYS A 204 5.84 -3.60 12.12
C CYS A 204 6.53 -4.18 10.89
N LYS A 205 7.04 -5.40 10.98
CA LYS A 205 7.47 -6.25 9.87
C LYS A 205 6.73 -7.59 9.96
N GLY A 206 5.99 -7.94 8.90
CA GLY A 206 5.11 -9.09 8.89
C GLY A 206 3.75 -8.82 9.55
N TYR A 207 3.01 -9.89 9.82
CA TYR A 207 1.67 -9.83 10.41
C TYR A 207 1.71 -9.46 11.90
N ALA A 208 0.94 -8.45 12.30
CA ALA A 208 0.70 -8.08 13.69
C ALA A 208 -0.78 -7.67 13.88
N LYS A 209 -1.27 -7.71 15.11
CA LYS A 209 -2.61 -7.23 15.46
C LYS A 209 -2.66 -5.70 15.51
N ALA A 210 -3.80 -5.13 15.11
CA ALA A 210 -4.02 -3.70 15.05
C ALA A 210 -3.71 -3.00 16.39
N ASP A 211 -4.17 -3.55 17.51
CA ASP A 211 -3.95 -2.97 18.84
C ASP A 211 -2.45 -2.81 19.17
N ALA A 212 -1.63 -3.81 18.81
CA ALA A 212 -0.19 -3.73 19.04
C ALA A 212 0.47 -2.64 18.19
N ILE A 213 0.00 -2.48 16.94
CA ILE A 213 0.47 -1.46 16.02
C ILE A 213 0.06 -0.06 16.48
N ILE A 214 -1.20 0.10 16.84
CA ILE A 214 -1.76 1.37 17.36
C ILE A 214 -0.96 1.81 18.59
N GLY A 215 -0.78 0.93 19.59
CA GLY A 215 0.00 1.27 20.77
C GLY A 215 1.47 1.58 20.49
N ALA A 216 2.06 1.00 19.43
CA ALA A 216 3.43 1.32 19.02
C ALA A 216 3.52 2.71 18.36
N ILE A 217 2.54 3.08 17.52
CA ILE A 217 2.46 4.40 16.89
C ILE A 217 2.23 5.47 17.95
N GLU A 218 1.26 5.27 18.87
CA GLU A 218 0.95 6.22 19.94
C GLU A 218 2.15 6.54 20.82
N LYS A 219 2.98 5.54 21.14
CA LYS A 219 4.23 5.73 21.89
C LYS A 219 5.24 6.62 21.17
N VAL A 220 5.29 6.59 19.85
CA VAL A 220 6.21 7.42 19.07
C VAL A 220 5.66 8.84 18.95
N VAL A 221 4.35 8.98 18.70
CA VAL A 221 3.70 10.30 18.49
C VAL A 221 3.53 11.06 19.82
N GLY A 222 3.42 10.35 20.95
CA GLY A 222 3.25 10.93 22.29
C GLY A 222 4.57 11.30 22.99
N GLN A 223 5.73 11.10 22.35
CA GLN A 223 7.06 11.52 22.85
C GLN A 223 7.38 12.92 22.41
#